data_61b1bb95261e07e52018bd95bae10edb
#
_entry.id   61b1bb95261e07e52018bd95bae10edb
#
_cell.length_a   1.000
_cell.length_b   1.000
_cell.length_c   1.000
_cell.angle_alpha   90.00
_cell.angle_beta   90.00
_cell.angle_gamma   90.00
#
_symmetry.space_group_name_H-M   'P 1'
#
loop_
_entity.id
_entity.type
_entity.pdbx_description
1 polymer ?
#
loop_
_entity_poly.entity_id
_entity_poly.type
_entity_poly.pdbx_seq_one_letter_code
_entity_poly.pdbx_strand_id
1 'polypeptide(L)'
;MKSLPNEMYGVQLTKHGDLDALTFNENIPLPTLSDNDVLIEVRAAGVNNTDLNTRKGWYSKGDNNAEDAGWAGNALNLPLIQGADVCGYITAVGNNVSKERIGERVIIEPCLVEVDSKPLSTPWYFGSECNGGFAQFTKVASRHAHAVNSTMTDEELASFPCSYSTAENLLHRANVKEGER
;
A
#
# COMPACT_ATOMS: atom_id res chain seq x y z
N MET A 1 -10.38 -11.94 21.09
CA MET A 1 -9.62 -11.06 20.19
C MET A 1 -8.68 -10.21 21.05
N LYS A 2 -7.41 -10.04 20.68
CA LYS A 2 -6.54 -9.06 21.35
C LYS A 2 -7.10 -7.67 21.08
N SER A 3 -7.11 -6.78 22.09
CA SER A 3 -7.46 -5.38 21.86
C SER A 3 -6.44 -4.75 20.93
N LEU A 4 -6.90 -3.99 19.94
CA LEU A 4 -6.02 -3.21 19.08
C LEU A 4 -5.31 -2.13 19.90
N PRO A 5 -4.04 -1.82 19.61
CA PRO A 5 -3.34 -0.71 20.26
C PRO A 5 -3.90 0.63 19.78
N ASN A 6 -3.65 1.70 20.53
CA ASN A 6 -3.99 3.07 20.08
C ASN A 6 -2.96 3.62 19.11
N GLU A 7 -1.72 3.14 19.21
CA GLU A 7 -0.57 3.57 18.42
C GLU A 7 0.17 2.36 17.86
N MET A 8 0.91 2.57 16.79
CA MET A 8 1.72 1.57 16.09
C MET A 8 3.10 2.13 15.77
N TYR A 9 4.05 1.24 15.49
CA TYR A 9 5.34 1.64 14.93
C TYR A 9 5.33 1.58 13.40
N GLY A 10 6.22 2.36 12.80
CA GLY A 10 6.42 2.37 11.34
C GLY A 10 7.59 3.24 10.92
N VAL A 11 7.89 3.21 9.63
CA VAL A 11 8.90 4.06 9.00
C VAL A 11 8.22 5.13 8.18
N GLN A 12 8.50 6.38 8.50
CA GLN A 12 7.93 7.55 7.84
C GLN A 12 8.97 8.24 6.97
N LEU A 13 8.61 8.50 5.72
CA LEU A 13 9.29 9.44 4.85
C LEU A 13 8.93 10.85 5.27
N THR A 14 9.92 11.65 5.69
CA THR A 14 9.70 13.01 6.21
C THR A 14 10.10 14.12 5.22
N LYS A 15 10.90 13.77 4.23
CA LYS A 15 11.36 14.63 3.12
C LYS A 15 11.81 13.75 1.96
N HIS A 16 12.00 14.31 0.78
CA HIS A 16 12.74 13.58 -0.27
C HIS A 16 14.22 13.50 0.05
N GLY A 17 14.89 12.42 -0.33
CA GLY A 17 16.31 12.24 -0.11
C GLY A 17 16.78 10.79 -0.05
N ASP A 18 17.92 10.59 0.62
CA ASP A 18 18.49 9.27 0.87
C ASP A 18 17.88 8.61 2.14
N LEU A 19 18.60 7.71 2.75
CA LEU A 19 18.09 6.95 3.91
C LEU A 19 17.83 7.83 5.13
N ASP A 20 18.49 8.99 5.24
CA ASP A 20 18.26 9.99 6.27
C ASP A 20 16.87 10.67 6.20
N ALA A 21 16.17 10.49 5.09
CA ALA A 21 14.79 10.93 4.92
C ALA A 21 13.77 10.00 5.60
N LEU A 22 14.19 8.80 5.99
CA LEU A 22 13.36 7.80 6.66
C LEU A 22 13.54 7.89 8.18
N THR A 23 12.43 7.98 8.90
CA THR A 23 12.43 8.04 10.37
C THR A 23 11.58 6.90 10.93
N PHE A 24 12.17 6.07 11.80
CA PHE A 24 11.40 5.10 12.57
C PHE A 24 10.65 5.83 13.68
N ASN A 25 9.36 5.60 13.79
CA ASN A 25 8.49 6.21 14.78
C ASN A 25 7.65 5.11 15.46
N GLU A 26 7.66 5.09 16.79
CA GLU A 26 6.93 4.10 17.60
C GLU A 26 5.53 4.57 18.03
N ASN A 27 5.21 5.85 17.80
CA ASN A 27 3.98 6.47 18.30
C ASN A 27 3.14 7.05 17.12
N ILE A 28 2.91 6.25 16.10
CA ILE A 28 2.03 6.61 15.00
C ILE A 28 0.60 6.21 15.39
N PRO A 29 -0.39 7.11 15.32
CA PRO A 29 -1.78 6.75 15.59
C PRO A 29 -2.25 5.61 14.68
N LEU A 30 -2.97 4.64 15.26
CA LEU A 30 -3.57 3.58 14.48
C LEU A 30 -4.55 4.17 13.44
N PRO A 31 -4.54 3.70 12.17
CA PRO A 31 -5.45 4.22 11.15
C PRO A 31 -6.93 4.09 11.54
N THR A 32 -7.68 5.16 11.42
CA THR A 32 -9.13 5.12 11.56
C THR A 32 -9.76 4.54 10.31
N LEU A 33 -10.64 3.55 10.46
CA LEU A 33 -11.33 2.91 9.33
C LEU A 33 -12.52 3.74 8.88
N SER A 34 -12.66 3.88 7.57
CA SER A 34 -13.90 4.25 6.92
C SER A 34 -14.79 3.01 6.71
N ASP A 35 -16.04 3.19 6.29
CA ASP A 35 -17.03 2.12 6.26
C ASP A 35 -16.66 0.94 5.37
N ASN A 36 -15.91 1.17 4.28
CA ASN A 36 -15.50 0.13 3.34
C ASN A 36 -14.08 -0.40 3.59
N ASP A 37 -13.37 0.10 4.62
CA ASP A 37 -11.98 -0.24 4.87
C ASP A 37 -11.81 -1.54 5.65
N VAL A 38 -10.62 -2.13 5.51
CA VAL A 38 -10.09 -3.16 6.40
C VAL A 38 -8.79 -2.67 7.03
N LEU A 39 -8.59 -3.00 8.32
CA LEU A 39 -7.31 -2.84 9.01
C LEU A 39 -6.54 -4.14 8.89
N ILE A 40 -5.30 -4.04 8.45
CA ILE A 40 -4.42 -5.17 8.21
C ILE A 40 -3.22 -5.09 9.15
N GLU A 41 -3.00 -6.13 9.96
CA GLU A 41 -1.73 -6.34 10.65
C GLU A 41 -0.72 -6.81 9.61
N VAL A 42 0.29 -6.00 9.33
CA VAL A 42 1.32 -6.30 8.33
C VAL A 42 2.24 -7.39 8.86
N ARG A 43 2.43 -8.45 8.09
CA ARG A 43 3.34 -9.55 8.39
C ARG A 43 4.63 -9.46 7.60
N ALA A 44 4.51 -8.99 6.37
CA ALA A 44 5.65 -8.71 5.51
C ALA A 44 5.33 -7.54 4.58
N ALA A 45 6.34 -6.74 4.29
CA ALA A 45 6.27 -5.67 3.30
C ALA A 45 7.52 -5.74 2.40
N GLY A 46 7.30 -5.83 1.10
CA GLY A 46 8.36 -5.81 0.09
C GLY A 46 8.86 -4.40 -0.17
N VAL A 47 10.15 -4.25 -0.45
CA VAL A 47 10.73 -3.00 -0.96
C VAL A 47 10.78 -3.07 -2.48
N ASN A 48 10.19 -2.10 -3.14
CA ASN A 48 10.14 -2.03 -4.59
C ASN A 48 10.79 -0.73 -5.12
N ASN A 49 11.09 -0.68 -6.42
CA ASN A 49 11.63 0.53 -7.05
C ASN A 49 10.71 1.74 -6.88
N THR A 50 9.40 1.54 -6.81
CA THR A 50 8.45 2.64 -6.58
C THR A 50 8.69 3.33 -5.24
N ASP A 51 9.07 2.59 -4.19
CA ASP A 51 9.39 3.18 -2.89
C ASP A 51 10.65 4.05 -2.96
N LEU A 52 11.68 3.57 -3.68
CA LEU A 52 12.92 4.33 -3.89
C LEU A 52 12.65 5.58 -4.73
N ASN A 53 11.87 5.46 -5.79
CA ASN A 53 11.52 6.55 -6.68
C ASN A 53 10.73 7.65 -5.95
N THR A 54 9.72 7.25 -5.18
CA THR A 54 8.92 8.17 -4.35
C THR A 54 9.81 8.87 -3.31
N ARG A 55 10.67 8.13 -2.60
CA ARG A 55 11.60 8.70 -1.62
C ARG A 55 12.55 9.72 -2.24
N LYS A 56 13.07 9.44 -3.43
CA LYS A 56 14.00 10.34 -4.15
C LYS A 56 13.30 11.48 -4.90
N GLY A 57 11.97 11.53 -4.91
CA GLY A 57 11.23 12.51 -5.71
C GLY A 57 11.36 12.30 -7.22
N TRP A 58 11.67 11.07 -7.66
CA TRP A 58 11.94 10.77 -9.08
C TRP A 58 10.72 10.98 -9.98
N TYR A 59 9.51 10.84 -9.45
CA TYR A 59 8.27 11.08 -10.20
C TYR A 59 7.98 12.56 -10.43
N SER A 60 8.70 13.47 -9.76
CA SER A 60 8.63 14.90 -10.02
C SER A 60 9.01 15.20 -11.48
N LYS A 61 8.20 16.03 -12.13
CA LYS A 61 8.44 16.44 -13.53
C LYS A 61 9.39 17.64 -13.65
N GLY A 62 9.94 18.12 -12.53
CA GLY A 62 10.88 19.25 -12.52
C GLY A 62 10.24 20.60 -12.78
N ASP A 63 8.91 20.71 -12.74
CA ASP A 63 8.22 21.99 -12.70
C ASP A 63 8.01 22.42 -11.24
N ASN A 64 7.81 23.71 -11.01
CA ASN A 64 7.74 24.31 -9.66
C ASN A 64 6.59 23.75 -8.78
N ASN A 65 5.71 22.92 -9.32
CA ASN A 65 4.57 22.34 -8.63
C ASN A 65 4.67 20.82 -8.44
N ALA A 66 5.73 20.20 -8.97
CA ALA A 66 5.86 18.75 -9.02
C ALA A 66 7.07 18.20 -8.26
N GLU A 67 7.82 19.05 -7.52
CA GLU A 67 8.99 18.61 -6.75
C GLU A 67 8.66 17.49 -5.76
N ASP A 68 7.43 17.48 -5.25
CA ASP A 68 6.90 16.50 -4.31
C ASP A 68 5.88 15.53 -4.95
N ALA A 69 5.94 15.33 -6.27
CA ALA A 69 4.95 14.53 -6.97
C ALA A 69 5.01 13.05 -6.59
N GLY A 70 3.88 12.51 -6.19
CA GLY A 70 3.66 11.08 -6.03
C GLY A 70 3.54 10.36 -7.37
N TRP A 71 3.28 9.07 -7.33
CA TRP A 71 3.17 8.23 -8.52
C TRP A 71 2.07 8.69 -9.49
N ALA A 72 0.93 9.13 -8.97
CA ALA A 72 -0.18 9.67 -9.78
C ALA A 72 0.02 11.13 -10.25
N GLY A 73 1.17 11.75 -9.91
CA GLY A 73 1.47 13.13 -10.27
C GLY A 73 0.91 14.18 -9.31
N ASN A 74 0.42 13.77 -8.15
CA ASN A 74 0.01 14.66 -7.06
C ASN A 74 1.17 14.89 -6.09
N ALA A 75 1.20 16.04 -5.43
CA ALA A 75 2.15 16.30 -4.35
C ALA A 75 1.97 15.29 -3.20
N LEU A 76 3.07 14.84 -2.60
CA LEU A 76 3.04 13.96 -1.45
C LEU A 76 2.62 14.70 -0.18
N ASN A 77 1.82 14.04 0.66
CA ASN A 77 1.54 14.48 2.01
C ASN A 77 2.56 13.86 2.97
N LEU A 78 3.54 14.63 3.39
CA LEU A 78 4.55 14.19 4.36
C LEU A 78 4.15 14.57 5.79
N PRO A 79 4.47 13.74 6.81
CA PRO A 79 5.19 12.48 6.70
C PRO A 79 4.33 11.36 6.10
N LEU A 80 4.94 10.49 5.28
CA LEU A 80 4.29 9.40 4.57
C LEU A 80 4.88 8.05 4.99
N ILE A 81 4.04 7.06 5.26
CA ILE A 81 4.46 5.66 5.36
C ILE A 81 4.48 5.07 3.95
N GLN A 82 5.66 4.66 3.47
CA GLN A 82 5.81 3.99 2.18
C GLN A 82 5.51 2.48 2.28
N GLY A 83 5.77 1.72 1.21
CA GLY A 83 5.60 0.27 1.14
C GLY A 83 4.38 -0.12 0.31
N ALA A 84 4.61 -0.36 -1.00
CA ALA A 84 3.55 -0.72 -1.94
C ALA A 84 3.16 -2.21 -1.88
N ASP A 85 4.07 -3.05 -1.41
CA ASP A 85 3.96 -4.50 -1.41
C ASP A 85 3.68 -5.03 -0.01
N VAL A 86 2.49 -5.57 0.23
CA VAL A 86 2.06 -6.01 1.57
C VAL A 86 1.40 -7.38 1.53
N CYS A 87 1.80 -8.23 2.48
CA CYS A 87 1.04 -9.38 2.96
C CYS A 87 0.75 -9.24 4.45
N GLY A 88 -0.46 -9.58 4.89
CA GLY A 88 -0.85 -9.49 6.29
C GLY A 88 -2.21 -10.12 6.56
N TYR A 89 -2.75 -9.86 7.75
CA TYR A 89 -4.01 -10.41 8.20
C TYR A 89 -5.00 -9.31 8.57
N ILE A 90 -6.24 -9.43 8.12
CA ILE A 90 -7.31 -8.49 8.50
C ILE A 90 -7.60 -8.63 9.99
N THR A 91 -7.52 -7.53 10.74
CA THR A 91 -7.73 -7.49 12.19
C THR A 91 -8.98 -6.73 12.59
N ALA A 92 -9.45 -5.80 11.75
CA ALA A 92 -10.70 -5.09 11.90
C ALA A 92 -11.28 -4.70 10.54
N VAL A 93 -12.58 -4.40 10.52
CA VAL A 93 -13.31 -4.05 9.30
C VAL A 93 -14.24 -2.87 9.55
N GLY A 94 -14.47 -2.05 8.54
CA GLY A 94 -15.46 -0.98 8.53
C GLY A 94 -16.90 -1.52 8.50
N ASN A 95 -17.87 -0.61 8.66
CA ASN A 95 -19.28 -0.97 8.88
C ASN A 95 -19.92 -1.70 7.69
N ASN A 96 -19.45 -1.44 6.46
CA ASN A 96 -19.97 -2.07 5.24
C ASN A 96 -19.24 -3.36 4.86
N VAL A 97 -18.23 -3.78 5.63
CA VAL A 97 -17.43 -4.97 5.33
C VAL A 97 -17.83 -6.13 6.23
N SER A 98 -17.98 -7.33 5.66
CA SER A 98 -18.32 -8.52 6.45
C SER A 98 -17.26 -8.79 7.52
N LYS A 99 -17.71 -9.00 8.76
CA LYS A 99 -16.86 -9.40 9.88
C LYS A 99 -16.20 -10.76 9.70
N GLU A 100 -16.71 -11.59 8.80
CA GLU A 100 -16.13 -12.88 8.44
C GLU A 100 -14.75 -12.74 7.81
N ARG A 101 -14.42 -11.57 7.25
CA ARG A 101 -13.10 -11.26 6.71
C ARG A 101 -12.01 -11.12 7.77
N ILE A 102 -12.38 -10.94 9.05
CA ILE A 102 -11.40 -10.86 10.15
C ILE A 102 -10.66 -12.18 10.27
N GLY A 103 -9.33 -12.13 10.20
CA GLY A 103 -8.44 -13.30 10.17
C GLY A 103 -8.08 -13.78 8.76
N GLU A 104 -8.68 -13.22 7.70
CA GLU A 104 -8.24 -13.52 6.34
C GLU A 104 -6.78 -13.07 6.14
N ARG A 105 -5.99 -13.94 5.53
CA ARG A 105 -4.67 -13.61 5.00
C ARG A 105 -4.84 -12.93 3.66
N VAL A 106 -4.25 -11.77 3.49
CA VAL A 106 -4.46 -10.94 2.30
C VAL A 106 -3.14 -10.40 1.76
N ILE A 107 -3.12 -10.13 0.44
CA ILE A 107 -2.18 -9.23 -0.23
C ILE A 107 -2.95 -7.99 -0.68
N ILE A 108 -2.26 -6.84 -0.75
CA ILE A 108 -2.88 -5.57 -1.16
C ILE A 108 -2.57 -5.29 -2.63
N GLU A 109 -3.62 -5.03 -3.43
CA GLU A 109 -3.44 -4.44 -4.75
C GLU A 109 -2.98 -2.99 -4.60
N PRO A 110 -1.79 -2.62 -5.14
CA PRO A 110 -1.25 -1.29 -4.90
C PRO A 110 -1.90 -0.18 -5.72
N CYS A 111 -2.60 -0.50 -6.82
CA CYS A 111 -3.30 0.47 -7.66
C CYS A 111 -4.74 0.66 -7.16
N LEU A 112 -4.96 1.71 -6.38
CA LEU A 112 -6.21 1.94 -5.66
C LEU A 112 -7.20 2.77 -6.49
N VAL A 113 -8.44 2.31 -6.56
CA VAL A 113 -9.57 3.04 -7.17
C VAL A 113 -10.58 3.53 -6.13
N GLU A 114 -10.35 3.22 -4.86
CA GLU A 114 -11.15 3.65 -3.72
C GLU A 114 -10.27 3.89 -2.49
N VAL A 115 -10.45 5.01 -1.82
CA VAL A 115 -9.79 5.37 -0.55
C VAL A 115 -10.81 6.06 0.35
N ASP A 116 -10.81 5.75 1.65
CA ASP A 116 -11.72 6.31 2.65
C ASP A 116 -13.20 6.24 2.24
N SER A 117 -13.61 5.09 1.69
CA SER A 117 -14.96 4.81 1.17
C SER A 117 -15.40 5.75 0.04
N LYS A 118 -14.47 6.37 -0.67
CA LYS A 118 -14.74 7.25 -1.81
C LYS A 118 -14.05 6.71 -3.07
N PRO A 119 -14.79 6.59 -4.19
CA PRO A 119 -14.19 6.24 -5.46
C PRO A 119 -13.26 7.36 -5.93
N LEU A 120 -12.14 6.97 -6.53
CA LEU A 120 -11.15 7.89 -7.09
C LEU A 120 -11.39 8.07 -8.60
N SER A 121 -11.34 9.31 -9.08
CA SER A 121 -11.39 9.62 -10.53
C SER A 121 -10.07 9.26 -11.24
N THR A 122 -8.96 9.33 -10.53
CA THR A 122 -7.63 8.89 -10.97
C THR A 122 -7.11 7.93 -9.91
N PRO A 123 -6.62 6.74 -10.30
CA PRO A 123 -6.08 5.78 -9.35
C PRO A 123 -4.93 6.38 -8.54
N TRP A 124 -4.89 6.03 -7.25
CA TRP A 124 -3.76 6.29 -6.36
C TRP A 124 -2.87 5.05 -6.28
N TYR A 125 -1.64 5.25 -5.83
CA TYR A 125 -0.73 4.16 -5.57
C TYR A 125 -0.46 4.03 -4.07
N PHE A 126 -0.66 2.83 -3.55
CA PHE A 126 -0.46 2.51 -2.14
C PHE A 126 1.00 2.73 -1.73
N GLY A 127 1.22 3.46 -0.65
CA GLY A 127 2.56 3.87 -0.21
C GLY A 127 3.13 5.09 -0.95
N SER A 128 2.33 5.75 -1.80
CA SER A 128 2.68 6.99 -2.50
C SER A 128 1.64 8.10 -2.22
N GLU A 129 0.44 8.03 -2.78
CA GLU A 129 -0.63 9.01 -2.52
C GLU A 129 -1.33 8.82 -1.17
N CYS A 130 -1.14 7.67 -0.54
CA CYS A 130 -1.62 7.37 0.81
C CYS A 130 -0.59 6.51 1.55
N ASN A 131 -0.78 6.35 2.86
CA ASN A 131 0.10 5.49 3.67
C ASN A 131 0.08 4.04 3.19
N GLY A 132 1.25 3.43 3.18
CA GLY A 132 1.54 2.06 2.75
C GLY A 132 1.82 1.09 3.90
N GLY A 133 2.69 0.12 3.63
CA GLY A 133 2.93 -1.05 4.47
C GLY A 133 4.17 -1.05 5.34
N PHE A 134 5.03 -0.03 5.31
CA PHE A 134 6.20 0.01 6.20
C PHE A 134 5.82 0.40 7.63
N ALA A 135 4.82 -0.27 8.18
CA ALA A 135 4.30 -0.09 9.53
C ALA A 135 3.70 -1.38 10.08
N GLN A 136 3.41 -1.40 11.37
CA GLN A 136 2.79 -2.54 12.04
C GLN A 136 1.37 -2.82 11.54
N PHE A 137 0.61 -1.77 11.25
CA PHE A 137 -0.72 -1.85 10.66
C PHE A 137 -0.85 -0.91 9.48
N THR A 138 -1.71 -1.28 8.56
CA THR A 138 -2.13 -0.43 7.45
C THR A 138 -3.62 -0.61 7.18
N LYS A 139 -4.22 0.30 6.42
CA LYS A 139 -5.61 0.19 5.98
C LYS A 139 -5.73 0.33 4.47
N VAL A 140 -6.74 -0.30 3.93
CA VAL A 140 -7.12 -0.15 2.52
C VAL A 140 -8.62 -0.45 2.38
N ALA A 141 -9.25 0.06 1.33
CA ALA A 141 -10.62 -0.36 1.02
C ALA A 141 -10.66 -1.88 0.78
N SER A 142 -11.64 -2.54 1.36
CA SER A 142 -11.80 -4.00 1.39
C SER A 142 -11.63 -4.67 0.02
N ARG A 143 -12.06 -4.00 -1.05
CA ARG A 143 -11.94 -4.48 -2.43
C ARG A 143 -10.50 -4.64 -2.93
N HIS A 144 -9.54 -3.92 -2.33
CA HIS A 144 -8.11 -3.99 -2.67
C HIS A 144 -7.32 -4.96 -1.80
N ALA A 145 -7.95 -5.56 -0.79
CA ALA A 145 -7.38 -6.61 0.05
C ALA A 145 -7.84 -7.98 -0.47
N HIS A 146 -6.99 -8.65 -1.22
CA HIS A 146 -7.30 -9.93 -1.86
C HIS A 146 -6.93 -11.09 -0.94
N ALA A 147 -7.92 -11.93 -0.59
CA ALA A 147 -7.70 -13.12 0.23
C ALA A 147 -6.82 -14.13 -0.50
N VAL A 148 -5.82 -14.67 0.22
CA VAL A 148 -4.87 -15.64 -0.32
C VAL A 148 -4.86 -16.91 0.51
N ASN A 149 -5.12 -18.04 -0.16
CA ASN A 149 -4.94 -19.37 0.40
C ASN A 149 -3.76 -20.05 -0.28
N SER A 150 -2.57 -19.95 0.32
CA SER A 150 -1.31 -20.45 -0.22
C SER A 150 -0.41 -20.98 0.88
N THR A 151 0.46 -21.94 0.54
CA THR A 151 1.52 -22.45 1.42
C THR A 151 2.78 -21.57 1.42
N MET A 152 2.84 -20.55 0.57
CA MET A 152 3.92 -19.58 0.53
C MET A 152 4.00 -18.79 1.84
N THR A 153 5.21 -18.34 2.19
CA THR A 153 5.41 -17.49 3.38
C THR A 153 4.80 -16.09 3.17
N ASP A 154 4.69 -15.30 4.24
CA ASP A 154 4.19 -13.93 4.14
C ASP A 154 5.15 -13.04 3.32
N GLU A 155 6.46 -13.29 3.44
CA GLU A 155 7.52 -12.60 2.72
C GLU A 155 7.47 -12.92 1.21
N GLU A 156 7.27 -14.19 0.86
CA GLU A 156 7.09 -14.60 -0.55
C GLU A 156 5.85 -13.92 -1.14
N LEU A 157 4.72 -13.93 -0.42
CA LEU A 157 3.48 -13.29 -0.88
C LEU A 157 3.62 -11.77 -1.00
N ALA A 158 4.35 -11.12 -0.09
CA ALA A 158 4.61 -9.69 -0.17
C ALA A 158 5.52 -9.28 -1.35
N SER A 159 6.12 -10.22 -2.07
CA SER A 159 6.92 -9.92 -3.27
C SER A 159 6.08 -9.78 -4.55
N PHE A 160 4.80 -10.15 -4.53
CA PHE A 160 3.97 -10.22 -5.73
C PHE A 160 3.25 -8.90 -6.10
N PRO A 161 2.64 -8.12 -5.18
CA PRO A 161 1.61 -7.16 -5.55
C PRO A 161 2.04 -6.17 -6.63
N CYS A 162 3.12 -5.43 -6.42
CA CYS A 162 3.58 -4.41 -7.36
C CYS A 162 4.12 -5.02 -8.66
N SER A 163 5.02 -6.00 -8.57
CA SER A 163 5.73 -6.53 -9.73
C SER A 163 4.83 -7.37 -10.63
N TYR A 164 4.02 -8.25 -10.05
CA TYR A 164 3.15 -9.15 -10.83
C TYR A 164 1.91 -8.46 -11.36
N SER A 165 1.29 -7.53 -10.62
CA SER A 165 0.19 -6.73 -11.17
C SER A 165 0.64 -5.86 -12.35
N THR A 166 1.87 -5.33 -12.28
CA THR A 166 2.48 -4.61 -13.41
C THR A 166 2.73 -5.52 -14.60
N ALA A 167 3.30 -6.71 -14.38
CA ALA A 167 3.55 -7.68 -15.45
C ALA A 167 2.26 -8.11 -16.12
N GLU A 168 1.23 -8.48 -15.34
CA GLU A 168 -0.09 -8.87 -15.85
C GLU A 168 -0.75 -7.75 -16.67
N ASN A 169 -0.69 -6.51 -16.16
CA ASN A 169 -1.22 -5.35 -16.88
C ASN A 169 -0.49 -5.11 -18.20
N LEU A 170 0.83 -5.30 -18.26
CA LEU A 170 1.61 -5.18 -19.51
C LEU A 170 1.19 -6.25 -20.53
N LEU A 171 1.09 -7.52 -20.11
CA LEU A 171 0.66 -8.63 -20.96
C LEU A 171 -0.76 -8.41 -21.48
N HIS A 172 -1.67 -7.99 -20.60
CA HIS A 172 -3.05 -7.70 -20.97
C HIS A 172 -3.15 -6.55 -21.99
N ARG A 173 -2.45 -5.44 -21.77
CA ARG A 173 -2.45 -4.28 -22.68
C ARG A 173 -1.80 -4.58 -24.02
N ALA A 174 -0.75 -5.41 -24.04
CA ALA A 174 -0.10 -5.87 -25.26
C ALA A 174 -0.94 -6.94 -25.99
N ASN A 175 -2.05 -7.40 -25.37
CA ASN A 175 -2.91 -8.46 -25.91
C ASN A 175 -2.14 -9.73 -26.27
N VAL A 176 -1.15 -10.09 -25.44
CA VAL A 176 -0.33 -11.29 -25.62
C VAL A 176 -1.20 -12.54 -25.53
N LYS A 177 -1.01 -13.47 -26.46
CA LYS A 177 -1.77 -14.73 -26.57
C LYS A 177 -0.87 -15.91 -26.30
N GLU A 178 -1.50 -17.04 -25.97
CA GLU A 178 -0.82 -18.32 -25.82
C GLU A 178 0.04 -18.65 -27.04
N GLY A 179 1.32 -18.98 -26.81
CA GLY A 179 2.28 -19.33 -27.88
C GLY A 179 3.04 -18.15 -28.47
N GLU A 180 2.73 -16.90 -28.14
CA GLU A 180 3.52 -15.72 -28.53
C GLU A 180 4.80 -15.61 -27.69
N ARG A 181 5.89 -15.11 -28.31
CA ARG A 181 7.21 -14.91 -27.67
C ARG A 181 7.67 -13.47 -27.83
#